data_fad6cde9dc917f39c88bf69fb5be3a16
#
_entry.id   fad6cde9dc917f39c88bf69fb5be3a16
#
_cell.length_a   1.000
_cell.length_b   1.000
_cell.length_c   1.000
_cell.angle_alpha   90.00
_cell.angle_beta   90.00
_cell.angle_gamma   90.00
#
_symmetry.space_group_name_H-M   'P 1'
#
loop_
_entity.id
_entity.type
_entity.pdbx_description
1 polymer ?
#
loop_
_entity_poly.entity_id
_entity_poly.type
_entity_poly.pdbx_seq_one_letter_code
_entity_poly.pdbx_strand_id
1 'polypeptide(L)'
;NAKKLSILVFLSILIGIYIPFFFVFVNAEFLRLIDPKYLPFAFIIGGIGGLSFAKLFELIEKNLPTKSALILFSTLISLVLTIIWGLYKFTDVPKDGLVFFLYSWFWVSSSIVIMIFWKIPTLIFDLSENKKYNSFISIGEVFSAILVYIIVIPLIENFNLFGRENYLLISFISLFVFSSIISGLNFESQTDVVKPKKKDKQNNLSFRTFFKIDLFKYLFISVVIVTFVQLIVDFSLMNIVD
;
A
#
# COMPACT_ATOMS: atom_id res chain seq x y z
N ASN A 1 -18.36 14.91 -12.92
CA ASN A 1 -17.80 13.60 -12.59
C ASN A 1 -16.47 13.30 -13.31
N ALA A 2 -16.26 13.77 -14.57
CA ALA A 2 -15.02 13.50 -15.32
C ALA A 2 -13.77 14.00 -14.58
N LYS A 3 -13.78 15.20 -14.00
CA LYS A 3 -12.65 15.75 -13.23
C LYS A 3 -12.35 14.89 -11.99
N LYS A 4 -13.38 14.46 -11.25
CA LYS A 4 -13.22 13.59 -10.07
C LYS A 4 -12.59 12.25 -10.47
N LEU A 5 -13.06 11.65 -11.57
CA LEU A 5 -12.50 10.41 -12.12
C LEU A 5 -11.03 10.56 -12.54
N SER A 6 -10.70 11.64 -13.26
CA SER A 6 -9.32 11.90 -13.69
C SER A 6 -8.35 12.02 -12.51
N ILE A 7 -8.76 12.67 -11.42
CA ILE A 7 -7.94 12.76 -10.20
C ILE A 7 -7.73 11.38 -9.57
N LEU A 8 -8.77 10.53 -9.53
CA LEU A 8 -8.65 9.19 -8.96
C LEU A 8 -7.76 8.28 -9.80
N VAL A 9 -7.86 8.37 -11.14
CA VAL A 9 -6.94 7.66 -12.04
C VAL A 9 -5.51 8.14 -11.85
N PHE A 10 -5.29 9.44 -11.66
CA PHE A 10 -3.95 9.96 -11.37
C PHE A 10 -3.40 9.48 -10.03
N LEU A 11 -4.23 9.45 -8.98
CA LEU A 11 -3.86 8.86 -7.69
C LEU A 11 -3.51 7.37 -7.82
N SER A 12 -4.25 6.64 -8.63
CA SER A 12 -4.00 5.24 -8.95
C SER A 12 -2.63 5.05 -9.65
N ILE A 13 -2.30 5.92 -10.62
CA ILE A 13 -0.98 5.93 -11.28
C ILE A 13 0.14 6.11 -10.25
N LEU A 14 -0.01 7.03 -9.30
CA LEU A 14 1.00 7.26 -8.27
C LEU A 14 1.26 6.00 -7.41
N ILE A 15 0.21 5.24 -7.09
CA ILE A 15 0.36 3.96 -6.38
C ILE A 15 1.08 2.93 -7.24
N GLY A 16 0.71 2.84 -8.54
CA GLY A 16 1.37 1.96 -9.49
C GLY A 16 2.81 2.37 -9.84
N ILE A 17 3.28 3.55 -9.41
CA ILE A 17 4.70 3.94 -9.40
C ILE A 17 5.33 3.57 -8.05
N TYR A 18 4.68 3.89 -6.94
CA TYR A 18 5.19 3.65 -5.59
C TYR A 18 5.50 2.18 -5.33
N ILE A 19 4.55 1.29 -5.58
CA ILE A 19 4.67 -0.14 -5.24
C ILE A 19 5.83 -0.80 -6.00
N PRO A 20 5.94 -0.71 -7.35
CA PRO A 20 7.03 -1.35 -8.09
C PRO A 20 8.42 -0.87 -7.71
N PHE A 21 8.63 0.44 -7.61
CA PHE A 21 9.95 0.97 -7.25
C PHE A 21 10.37 0.53 -5.86
N PHE A 22 9.45 0.56 -4.89
CA PHE A 22 9.75 0.10 -3.55
C PHE A 22 9.99 -1.41 -3.51
N PHE A 23 9.15 -2.20 -4.19
CA PHE A 23 9.26 -3.65 -4.25
C PHE A 23 10.59 -4.12 -4.86
N VAL A 24 10.97 -3.56 -6.01
CA VAL A 24 12.23 -3.92 -6.68
C VAL A 24 13.43 -3.58 -5.81
N PHE A 25 13.42 -2.41 -5.18
CA PHE A 25 14.50 -2.03 -4.27
C PHE A 25 14.65 -3.01 -3.11
N VAL A 26 13.56 -3.28 -2.39
CA VAL A 26 13.64 -4.11 -1.18
C VAL A 26 13.99 -5.56 -1.49
N ASN A 27 13.50 -6.12 -2.62
CA ASN A 27 13.86 -7.47 -3.03
C ASN A 27 15.32 -7.56 -3.45
N ALA A 28 15.79 -6.66 -4.30
CA ALA A 28 17.18 -6.66 -4.75
C ALA A 28 18.18 -6.50 -3.59
N GLU A 29 17.89 -5.61 -2.65
CA GLU A 29 18.77 -5.39 -1.50
C GLU A 29 18.65 -6.51 -0.46
N PHE A 30 17.46 -7.08 -0.27
CA PHE A 30 17.28 -8.22 0.62
C PHE A 30 18.10 -9.43 0.16
N LEU A 31 17.99 -9.82 -1.11
CA LEU A 31 18.75 -10.94 -1.68
C LEU A 31 20.25 -10.68 -1.67
N ARG A 32 20.67 -9.42 -1.82
CA ARG A 32 22.11 -9.06 -1.81
C ARG A 32 22.73 -9.14 -0.42
N LEU A 33 22.00 -8.81 0.63
CA LEU A 33 22.55 -8.60 1.98
C LEU A 33 22.10 -9.63 3.00
N ILE A 34 20.98 -10.32 2.77
CA ILE A 34 20.33 -11.18 3.77
C ILE A 34 20.10 -12.57 3.16
N ASP A 35 20.43 -13.59 3.94
CA ASP A 35 20.16 -14.98 3.56
C ASP A 35 18.65 -15.21 3.36
N PRO A 36 18.21 -15.78 2.22
CA PRO A 36 16.79 -16.03 1.90
C PRO A 36 16.01 -16.78 2.98
N LYS A 37 16.68 -17.55 3.84
CA LYS A 37 16.03 -18.25 4.98
C LYS A 37 15.32 -17.32 5.95
N TYR A 38 15.67 -16.02 5.99
CA TYR A 38 15.01 -15.03 6.85
C TYR A 38 13.77 -14.41 6.21
N LEU A 39 13.49 -14.68 4.93
CA LEU A 39 12.34 -14.16 4.20
C LEU A 39 10.99 -14.45 4.89
N PRO A 40 10.71 -15.70 5.35
CA PRO A 40 9.46 -16.00 6.04
C PRO A 40 9.23 -15.15 7.30
N PHE A 41 10.31 -14.82 8.03
CA PHE A 41 10.21 -13.98 9.23
C PHE A 41 9.84 -12.54 8.86
N ALA A 42 10.41 -11.99 7.77
CA ALA A 42 10.06 -10.66 7.28
C ALA A 42 8.60 -10.58 6.84
N PHE A 43 8.06 -11.62 6.18
CA PHE A 43 6.64 -11.71 5.84
C PHE A 43 5.73 -11.76 7.08
N ILE A 44 6.09 -12.57 8.09
CA ILE A 44 5.31 -12.68 9.33
C ILE A 44 5.26 -11.33 10.04
N ILE A 45 6.40 -10.66 10.17
CA ILE A 45 6.49 -9.32 10.80
C ILE A 45 5.68 -8.31 9.99
N GLY A 46 5.82 -8.32 8.67
CA GLY A 46 5.04 -7.47 7.76
C GLY A 46 3.53 -7.71 7.90
N GLY A 47 3.10 -8.96 7.96
CA GLY A 47 1.69 -9.32 8.14
C GLY A 47 1.12 -8.87 9.49
N ILE A 48 1.81 -9.15 10.59
CA ILE A 48 1.41 -8.71 11.94
C ILE A 48 1.41 -7.17 12.01
N GLY A 49 2.44 -6.54 11.44
CA GLY A 49 2.55 -5.10 11.34
C GLY A 49 1.37 -4.50 10.57
N GLY A 50 1.04 -5.04 9.39
CA GLY A 50 -0.10 -4.60 8.57
C GLY A 50 -1.43 -4.64 9.32
N LEU A 51 -1.72 -5.74 10.02
CA LEU A 51 -2.92 -5.86 10.86
C LEU A 51 -2.93 -4.83 12.00
N SER A 52 -1.79 -4.64 12.66
CA SER A 52 -1.66 -3.68 13.77
C SER A 52 -1.88 -2.25 13.31
N PHE A 53 -1.28 -1.87 12.17
CA PHE A 53 -1.46 -0.55 11.59
C PHE A 53 -2.87 -0.33 11.03
N ALA A 54 -3.51 -1.35 10.44
CA ALA A 54 -4.90 -1.25 10.00
C ALA A 54 -5.83 -0.98 11.19
N LYS A 55 -5.60 -1.66 12.33
CA LYS A 55 -6.35 -1.41 13.57
C LYS A 55 -6.08 -0.02 14.13
N LEU A 56 -4.82 0.43 14.07
CA LEU A 56 -4.44 1.79 14.48
C LEU A 56 -5.14 2.84 13.61
N PHE A 57 -5.20 2.62 12.30
CA PHE A 57 -5.94 3.48 11.37
C PHE A 57 -7.41 3.58 11.77
N GLU A 58 -8.07 2.45 12.04
CA GLU A 58 -9.47 2.42 12.48
C GLU A 58 -9.70 3.21 13.79
N LEU A 59 -8.78 3.06 14.75
CA LEU A 59 -8.87 3.77 16.03
C LEU A 59 -8.69 5.29 15.86
N ILE A 60 -7.76 5.71 15.01
CA ILE A 60 -7.51 7.13 14.75
C ILE A 60 -8.68 7.74 13.96
N GLU A 61 -9.24 7.00 13.00
CA GLU A 61 -10.39 7.47 12.22
C GLU A 61 -11.66 7.66 13.07
N LYS A 62 -11.80 6.96 14.18
CA LYS A 62 -12.91 7.21 15.13
C LYS A 62 -12.83 8.58 15.81
N ASN A 63 -11.62 9.13 15.93
CA ASN A 63 -11.35 10.38 16.64
C ASN A 63 -11.05 11.56 15.71
N LEU A 64 -10.64 11.29 14.48
CA LEU A 64 -10.30 12.31 13.48
C LEU A 64 -11.24 12.25 12.27
N PRO A 65 -11.44 13.37 11.57
CA PRO A 65 -12.09 13.36 10.27
C PRO A 65 -11.37 12.40 9.31
N THR A 66 -12.13 11.61 8.56
CA THR A 66 -11.56 10.61 7.63
C THR A 66 -10.48 11.20 6.72
N LYS A 67 -10.69 12.40 6.16
CA LYS A 67 -9.69 13.10 5.36
C LYS A 67 -8.36 13.28 6.11
N SER A 68 -8.43 13.75 7.35
CA SER A 68 -7.24 13.98 8.18
C SER A 68 -6.50 12.68 8.50
N ALA A 69 -7.22 11.60 8.74
CA ALA A 69 -6.63 10.28 8.94
C ALA A 69 -5.91 9.78 7.69
N LEU A 70 -6.52 9.92 6.49
CA LEU A 70 -5.91 9.53 5.22
C LEU A 70 -4.60 10.30 4.96
N ILE A 71 -4.61 11.62 5.18
CA ILE A 71 -3.42 12.48 5.02
C ILE A 71 -2.35 12.09 6.03
N LEU A 72 -2.71 11.93 7.30
CA LEU A 72 -1.78 11.58 8.37
C LEU A 72 -1.01 10.30 8.05
N PHE A 73 -1.71 9.22 7.68
CA PHE A 73 -1.07 7.94 7.40
C PHE A 73 -0.22 7.96 6.14
N SER A 74 -0.71 8.56 5.05
CA SER A 74 0.07 8.66 3.81
C SER A 74 1.33 9.52 3.99
N THR A 75 1.25 10.62 4.75
CA THR A 75 2.40 11.46 5.09
C THR A 75 3.37 10.74 6.01
N LEU A 76 2.87 10.01 7.01
CA LEU A 76 3.71 9.22 7.93
C LEU A 76 4.51 8.16 7.17
N ILE A 77 3.87 7.42 6.26
CA ILE A 77 4.55 6.41 5.44
C ILE A 77 5.63 7.07 4.57
N SER A 78 5.32 8.18 3.91
CA SER A 78 6.26 8.94 3.10
C SER A 78 7.45 9.44 3.93
N LEU A 79 7.20 9.92 5.14
CA LEU A 79 8.24 10.40 6.06
C LEU A 79 9.17 9.27 6.52
N VAL A 80 8.61 8.10 6.88
CA VAL A 80 9.41 6.92 7.24
C VAL A 80 10.33 6.52 6.08
N LEU A 81 9.82 6.47 4.85
CA LEU A 81 10.63 6.15 3.68
C LEU A 81 11.73 7.19 3.43
N THR A 82 11.43 8.47 3.63
CA THR A 82 12.42 9.56 3.49
C THR A 82 13.55 9.41 4.50
N ILE A 83 13.22 9.14 5.77
CA ILE A 83 14.22 8.92 6.82
C ILE A 83 15.11 7.73 6.47
N ILE A 84 14.51 6.61 6.07
CA ILE A 84 15.25 5.39 5.75
C ILE A 84 16.12 5.58 4.51
N TRP A 85 15.62 6.26 3.47
CA TRP A 85 16.43 6.61 2.31
C TRP A 85 17.66 7.45 2.72
N GLY A 86 17.46 8.45 3.60
CA GLY A 86 18.53 9.26 4.13
C GLY A 86 19.55 8.44 4.94
N LEU A 87 19.09 7.56 5.82
CA LEU A 87 19.97 6.65 6.57
C LEU A 87 20.74 5.71 5.64
N TYR A 88 20.06 5.14 4.65
CA TYR A 88 20.67 4.21 3.71
C TYR A 88 21.77 4.87 2.87
N LYS A 89 21.56 6.12 2.46
CA LYS A 89 22.44 6.83 1.51
C LYS A 89 23.58 7.59 2.22
N PHE A 90 23.33 8.19 3.37
CA PHE A 90 24.25 9.15 3.98
C PHE A 90 24.92 8.66 5.28
N THR A 91 24.58 7.45 5.73
CA THR A 91 25.17 6.91 6.96
C THR A 91 25.79 5.54 6.75
N ASP A 92 26.76 5.20 7.61
CA ASP A 92 27.42 3.89 7.63
C ASP A 92 26.71 2.88 8.55
N VAL A 93 25.42 3.04 8.77
CA VAL A 93 24.61 2.11 9.57
C VAL A 93 24.63 0.71 8.91
N PRO A 94 24.70 -0.38 9.70
CA PRO A 94 24.60 -1.74 9.17
C PRO A 94 23.34 -1.91 8.29
N LYS A 95 23.56 -2.19 7.01
CA LYS A 95 22.47 -2.18 6.01
C LYS A 95 21.55 -3.39 6.15
N ASP A 96 22.04 -4.48 6.72
CA ASP A 96 21.28 -5.73 6.86
C ASP A 96 20.00 -5.54 7.68
N GLY A 97 20.12 -4.95 8.87
CA GLY A 97 18.97 -4.66 9.74
C GLY A 97 18.00 -3.66 9.12
N LEU A 98 18.54 -2.64 8.41
CA LEU A 98 17.75 -1.63 7.74
C LEU A 98 16.94 -2.24 6.57
N VAL A 99 17.56 -3.10 5.78
CA VAL A 99 16.93 -3.78 4.64
C VAL A 99 15.88 -4.78 5.12
N PHE A 100 16.17 -5.54 6.20
CA PHE A 100 15.18 -6.42 6.81
C PHE A 100 13.95 -5.66 7.30
N PHE A 101 14.16 -4.52 7.96
CA PHE A 101 13.06 -3.64 8.37
C PHE A 101 12.30 -3.11 7.15
N LEU A 102 13.00 -2.62 6.11
CA LEU A 102 12.37 -2.11 4.88
C LEU A 102 11.53 -3.15 4.18
N TYR A 103 12.00 -4.39 4.12
CA TYR A 103 11.25 -5.49 3.50
C TYR A 103 9.93 -5.76 4.25
N SER A 104 10.01 -5.84 5.59
CA SER A 104 8.82 -5.99 6.42
C SER A 104 7.89 -4.76 6.32
N TRP A 105 8.46 -3.55 6.29
CA TRP A 105 7.73 -2.30 6.15
C TRP A 105 7.04 -2.14 4.80
N PHE A 106 7.59 -2.70 3.74
CA PHE A 106 6.96 -2.72 2.42
C PHE A 106 5.55 -3.32 2.49
N TRP A 107 5.40 -4.48 3.12
CA TRP A 107 4.10 -5.16 3.24
C TRP A 107 3.12 -4.38 4.11
N VAL A 108 3.60 -3.79 5.19
CA VAL A 108 2.78 -2.92 6.06
C VAL A 108 2.29 -1.70 5.29
N SER A 109 3.22 -0.96 4.70
CA SER A 109 2.92 0.33 4.06
C SER A 109 2.07 0.16 2.80
N SER A 110 2.37 -0.84 1.96
CA SER A 110 1.57 -1.12 0.75
C SER A 110 0.13 -1.48 1.07
N SER A 111 -0.09 -2.32 2.10
CA SER A 111 -1.45 -2.66 2.54
C SER A 111 -2.24 -1.42 2.99
N ILE A 112 -1.59 -0.52 3.74
CA ILE A 112 -2.23 0.70 4.23
C ILE A 112 -2.50 1.68 3.08
N VAL A 113 -1.54 1.85 2.17
CA VAL A 113 -1.69 2.76 1.01
C VAL A 113 -2.85 2.30 0.12
N ILE A 114 -2.95 0.99 -0.15
CA ILE A 114 -4.07 0.42 -0.91
C ILE A 114 -5.39 0.65 -0.17
N MET A 115 -5.44 0.43 1.14
CA MET A 115 -6.64 0.67 1.95
C MET A 115 -7.04 2.15 1.93
N ILE A 116 -6.10 3.08 2.08
CA ILE A 116 -6.32 4.52 1.98
C ILE A 116 -6.89 4.87 0.61
N PHE A 117 -6.26 4.36 -0.45
CA PHE A 117 -6.67 4.66 -1.81
C PHE A 117 -8.11 4.22 -2.08
N TRP A 118 -8.46 2.97 -1.77
CA TRP A 118 -9.82 2.47 -2.03
C TRP A 118 -10.90 3.13 -1.17
N LYS A 119 -10.52 3.79 -0.10
CA LYS A 119 -11.43 4.61 0.68
C LYS A 119 -11.80 5.92 0.00
N ILE A 120 -10.89 6.51 -0.79
CA ILE A 120 -11.14 7.81 -1.44
C ILE A 120 -12.31 7.76 -2.44
N PRO A 121 -12.42 6.78 -3.36
CA PRO A 121 -13.57 6.65 -4.24
C PRO A 121 -14.91 6.58 -3.49
N THR A 122 -14.95 5.89 -2.35
CA THR A 122 -16.18 5.77 -1.54
C THR A 122 -16.61 7.08 -0.87
N LEU A 123 -15.70 8.05 -0.74
CA LEU A 123 -15.98 9.38 -0.22
C LEU A 123 -16.40 10.37 -1.32
N ILE A 124 -16.08 10.07 -2.57
CA ILE A 124 -16.28 10.96 -3.72
C ILE A 124 -17.49 10.57 -4.56
N PHE A 125 -17.76 9.26 -4.67
CA PHE A 125 -18.79 8.69 -5.50
C PHE A 125 -19.85 7.95 -4.70
N ASP A 126 -21.08 7.99 -5.19
CA ASP A 126 -22.14 7.12 -4.71
C ASP A 126 -21.86 5.64 -5.05
N LEU A 127 -22.53 4.71 -4.35
CA LEU A 127 -22.35 3.27 -4.55
C LEU A 127 -22.53 2.84 -6.02
N SER A 128 -23.47 3.45 -6.74
CA SER A 128 -23.75 3.17 -8.15
C SER A 128 -22.62 3.66 -9.05
N GLU A 129 -22.15 4.88 -8.84
CA GLU A 129 -21.05 5.49 -9.58
C GLU A 129 -19.73 4.77 -9.28
N ASN A 130 -19.50 4.43 -8.02
CA ASN A 130 -18.30 3.72 -7.61
C ASN A 130 -18.17 2.37 -8.33
N LYS A 131 -19.25 1.59 -8.41
CA LYS A 131 -19.26 0.34 -9.18
C LYS A 131 -18.93 0.56 -10.66
N LYS A 132 -19.45 1.63 -11.26
CA LYS A 132 -19.21 1.96 -12.66
C LYS A 132 -17.77 2.37 -12.95
N TYR A 133 -17.16 3.16 -12.06
CA TYR A 133 -15.83 3.75 -12.30
C TYR A 133 -14.68 2.96 -11.70
N ASN A 134 -14.95 1.96 -10.85
CA ASN A 134 -13.93 1.18 -10.14
C ASN A 134 -12.91 0.55 -11.10
N SER A 135 -13.38 -0.05 -12.20
CA SER A 135 -12.50 -0.65 -13.21
C SER A 135 -11.60 0.39 -13.89
N PHE A 136 -12.12 1.58 -14.19
CA PHE A 136 -11.34 2.65 -14.80
C PHE A 136 -10.28 3.21 -13.83
N ILE A 137 -10.61 3.28 -12.55
CA ILE A 137 -9.68 3.72 -11.52
C ILE A 137 -8.53 2.73 -11.39
N SER A 138 -8.80 1.42 -11.38
CA SER A 138 -7.78 0.37 -11.30
C SER A 138 -6.84 0.32 -12.49
N ILE A 139 -7.28 0.73 -13.69
CA ILE A 139 -6.44 0.76 -14.89
C ILE A 139 -5.19 1.62 -14.66
N GLY A 140 -5.30 2.75 -13.95
CA GLY A 140 -4.17 3.63 -13.67
C GLY A 140 -3.04 2.91 -12.93
N GLU A 141 -3.37 2.18 -11.86
CA GLU A 141 -2.41 1.40 -11.07
C GLU A 141 -1.75 0.29 -11.89
N VAL A 142 -2.56 -0.53 -12.54
CA VAL A 142 -2.06 -1.68 -13.32
C VAL A 142 -1.19 -1.20 -14.49
N PHE A 143 -1.66 -0.21 -15.25
CA PHE A 143 -0.92 0.31 -16.40
C PHE A 143 0.42 0.94 -15.99
N SER A 144 0.42 1.77 -14.94
CA SER A 144 1.67 2.38 -14.47
C SER A 144 2.63 1.35 -13.88
N ALA A 145 2.14 0.35 -13.15
CA ALA A 145 2.98 -0.73 -12.65
C ALA A 145 3.64 -1.53 -13.79
N ILE A 146 2.88 -1.89 -14.83
CA ILE A 146 3.42 -2.55 -16.02
C ILE A 146 4.50 -1.70 -16.69
N LEU A 147 4.24 -0.40 -16.89
CA LEU A 147 5.22 0.52 -17.47
C LEU A 147 6.50 0.59 -16.64
N VAL A 148 6.38 0.69 -15.33
CA VAL A 148 7.54 0.76 -14.43
C VAL A 148 8.36 -0.53 -14.51
N TYR A 149 7.75 -1.70 -14.40
CA TYR A 149 8.47 -2.97 -14.42
C TYR A 149 9.09 -3.28 -15.78
N ILE A 150 8.38 -3.03 -16.88
CA ILE A 150 8.83 -3.46 -18.22
C ILE A 150 9.71 -2.42 -18.90
N ILE A 151 9.48 -1.14 -18.64
CA ILE A 151 10.15 -0.07 -19.39
C ILE A 151 11.07 0.74 -18.46
N VAL A 152 10.53 1.30 -17.38
CA VAL A 152 11.27 2.33 -16.61
C VAL A 152 12.45 1.73 -15.86
N ILE A 153 12.26 0.63 -15.12
CA ILE A 153 13.34 -0.02 -14.36
C ILE A 153 14.42 -0.56 -15.28
N PRO A 154 14.13 -1.32 -16.36
CA PRO A 154 15.16 -1.76 -17.30
C PRO A 154 15.90 -0.61 -17.99
N LEU A 155 15.25 0.50 -18.31
CA LEU A 155 15.92 1.68 -18.85
C LEU A 155 16.90 2.28 -17.83
N ILE A 156 16.48 2.44 -16.58
CA ILE A 156 17.34 2.98 -15.53
C ILE A 156 18.57 2.10 -15.32
N GLU A 157 18.39 0.78 -15.27
CA GLU A 157 19.49 -0.18 -15.06
C GLU A 157 20.43 -0.27 -16.28
N ASN A 158 19.90 -0.35 -17.50
CA ASN A 158 20.72 -0.47 -18.71
C ASN A 158 21.53 0.80 -18.97
N PHE A 159 21.00 1.98 -18.70
CA PHE A 159 21.70 3.25 -18.90
C PHE A 159 22.43 3.75 -17.65
N ASN A 160 22.39 3.03 -16.53
CA ASN A 160 22.97 3.43 -15.25
C ASN A 160 22.62 4.88 -14.86
N LEU A 161 21.36 5.28 -15.09
CA LEU A 161 20.92 6.66 -14.94
C LEU A 161 21.11 7.17 -13.49
N PHE A 162 20.89 6.30 -12.51
CA PHE A 162 21.11 6.59 -11.08
C PHE A 162 21.16 5.30 -10.25
N GLY A 163 21.71 5.39 -9.02
CA GLY A 163 21.84 4.25 -8.13
C GLY A 163 20.48 3.72 -7.64
N ARG A 164 20.42 2.43 -7.30
CA ARG A 164 19.19 1.73 -6.86
C ARG A 164 18.56 2.36 -5.62
N GLU A 165 19.36 3.00 -4.76
CA GLU A 165 18.85 3.71 -3.57
C GLU A 165 17.84 4.81 -3.93
N ASN A 166 17.92 5.35 -5.14
CA ASN A 166 16.98 6.37 -5.61
C ASN A 166 15.59 5.81 -5.96
N TYR A 167 15.41 4.48 -6.04
CA TYR A 167 14.08 3.87 -6.15
C TYR A 167 13.22 4.17 -4.92
N LEU A 168 13.84 4.18 -3.72
CA LEU A 168 13.15 4.64 -2.51
C LEU A 168 12.75 6.12 -2.60
N LEU A 169 13.64 6.95 -3.20
CA LEU A 169 13.36 8.37 -3.41
C LEU A 169 12.13 8.57 -4.30
N ILE A 170 12.05 7.84 -5.43
CA ILE A 170 10.89 7.90 -6.33
C ILE A 170 9.63 7.44 -5.60
N SER A 171 9.72 6.37 -4.82
CA SER A 171 8.60 5.83 -4.05
C SER A 171 8.06 6.85 -3.04
N PHE A 172 8.92 7.50 -2.25
CA PHE A 172 8.43 8.49 -1.28
C PHE A 172 7.91 9.77 -1.95
N ILE A 173 8.52 10.23 -3.04
CA ILE A 173 8.01 11.39 -3.80
C ILE A 173 6.60 11.08 -4.32
N SER A 174 6.39 9.89 -4.88
CA SER A 174 5.08 9.47 -5.35
C SER A 174 4.02 9.51 -4.25
N LEU A 175 4.34 8.99 -3.04
CA LEU A 175 3.44 9.06 -1.89
C LEU A 175 3.25 10.46 -1.35
N PHE A 176 4.27 11.30 -1.37
CA PHE A 176 4.17 12.69 -0.94
C PHE A 176 3.23 13.48 -1.86
N VAL A 177 3.37 13.30 -3.18
CA VAL A 177 2.45 13.88 -4.18
C VAL A 177 1.03 13.35 -3.97
N PHE A 178 0.88 12.04 -3.74
CA PHE A 178 -0.40 11.42 -3.41
C PHE A 178 -1.06 12.07 -2.19
N SER A 179 -0.33 12.24 -1.09
CA SER A 179 -0.82 12.90 0.13
C SER A 179 -1.20 14.36 -0.11
N SER A 180 -0.39 15.08 -0.90
CA SER A 180 -0.63 16.48 -1.25
C SER A 180 -1.92 16.66 -2.06
N ILE A 181 -2.18 15.76 -3.00
CA ILE A 181 -3.43 15.78 -3.78
C ILE A 181 -4.63 15.52 -2.87
N ILE A 182 -4.56 14.53 -1.97
CA ILE A 182 -5.64 14.25 -1.03
C ILE A 182 -5.92 15.48 -0.16
N SER A 183 -4.90 16.21 0.26
CA SER A 183 -5.07 17.42 1.07
C SER A 183 -5.84 18.52 0.33
N GLY A 184 -5.63 18.64 -0.97
CA GLY A 184 -6.33 19.59 -1.84
C GLY A 184 -7.75 19.17 -2.24
N LEU A 185 -8.12 17.88 -2.05
CA LEU A 185 -9.47 17.42 -2.36
C LEU A 185 -10.48 17.89 -1.31
N ASN A 186 -11.56 18.54 -1.76
CA ASN A 186 -12.73 18.80 -0.92
C ASN A 186 -13.63 17.57 -1.02
N PHE A 187 -13.65 16.75 0.03
CA PHE A 187 -14.70 15.77 0.20
C PHE A 187 -15.95 16.54 0.65
N GLU A 188 -16.93 16.69 -0.24
CA GLU A 188 -18.25 17.15 0.19
C GLU A 188 -18.68 16.18 1.28
N SER A 189 -18.80 16.71 2.48
CA SER A 189 -19.16 15.93 3.66
C SER A 189 -20.54 15.34 3.45
N GLN A 190 -20.61 14.10 2.97
CA GLN A 190 -21.80 13.26 3.11
C GLN A 190 -22.11 12.97 4.60
N THR A 191 -21.34 13.57 5.50
CA THR A 191 -21.54 13.49 6.96
C THR A 191 -22.86 14.08 7.44
N ASP A 192 -23.60 14.82 6.60
CA ASP A 192 -24.91 15.36 6.99
C ASP A 192 -26.08 14.39 6.80
N VAL A 193 -25.88 13.25 6.14
CA VAL A 193 -27.00 12.33 5.85
C VAL A 193 -27.07 11.13 6.80
N VAL A 194 -26.02 10.86 7.53
CA VAL A 194 -26.05 9.82 8.56
C VAL A 194 -25.58 10.40 9.89
N LYS A 195 -26.41 11.27 10.50
CA LYS A 195 -26.40 11.32 11.96
C LYS A 195 -26.58 9.88 12.42
N PRO A 196 -25.67 9.32 13.25
CA PRO A 196 -25.88 8.01 13.78
C PRO A 196 -27.22 8.06 14.50
N LYS A 197 -28.28 7.49 13.89
CA LYS A 197 -29.46 7.13 14.64
C LYS A 197 -28.94 6.46 15.90
N LYS A 198 -29.38 6.97 17.06
CA LYS A 198 -29.08 6.48 18.40
C LYS A 198 -28.62 5.04 18.34
N LYS A 199 -27.45 4.79 18.92
CA LYS A 199 -26.86 3.47 19.13
C LYS A 199 -27.94 2.39 19.31
N ASP A 200 -28.53 1.92 18.22
CA ASP A 200 -28.94 0.53 18.20
C ASP A 200 -27.63 -0.22 18.47
N LYS A 201 -27.62 -0.99 19.54
CA LYS A 201 -26.50 -1.80 19.98
C LYS A 201 -25.79 -2.29 18.75
N GLN A 202 -24.67 -1.64 18.41
CA GLN A 202 -23.75 -2.16 17.43
C GLN A 202 -23.45 -3.56 17.94
N ASN A 203 -24.20 -4.52 17.42
CA ASN A 203 -23.82 -5.92 17.55
C ASN A 203 -22.38 -5.91 17.07
N ASN A 204 -21.44 -5.97 18.00
CA ASN A 204 -20.07 -6.27 17.71
C ASN A 204 -20.14 -7.57 16.93
N LEU A 205 -20.19 -7.46 15.59
CA LEU A 205 -20.13 -8.61 14.71
C LEU A 205 -18.78 -9.24 15.03
N SER A 206 -18.82 -10.14 16.01
CA SER A 206 -17.66 -10.88 16.44
C SER A 206 -17.10 -11.54 15.17
N PHE A 207 -15.78 -11.53 15.01
CA PHE A 207 -15.05 -12.23 13.95
C PHE A 207 -15.66 -13.64 13.70
N ARG A 208 -16.14 -14.26 14.74
CA ARG A 208 -16.88 -15.53 14.75
C ARG A 208 -18.20 -15.51 13.95
N THR A 209 -18.85 -14.34 13.83
CA THR A 209 -20.11 -14.18 13.09
C THR A 209 -19.85 -14.05 11.60
N PHE A 210 -18.72 -13.47 11.18
CA PHE A 210 -18.30 -13.41 9.78
C PHE A 210 -18.00 -14.79 9.21
N PHE A 211 -17.35 -15.68 9.98
CA PHE A 211 -17.07 -17.06 9.57
C PHE A 211 -18.32 -17.97 9.49
N LYS A 212 -19.47 -17.52 9.98
CA LYS A 212 -20.74 -18.21 9.78
C LYS A 212 -21.37 -17.96 8.40
N ILE A 213 -20.89 -16.94 7.68
CA ILE A 213 -21.35 -16.62 6.32
C ILE A 213 -20.45 -17.40 5.35
N ASP A 214 -20.98 -18.38 4.66
CA ASP A 214 -20.23 -19.26 3.75
C ASP A 214 -19.44 -18.48 2.71
N LEU A 215 -19.98 -17.39 2.18
CA LEU A 215 -19.28 -16.50 1.24
C LEU A 215 -17.96 -15.96 1.83
N PHE A 216 -17.96 -15.51 3.08
CA PHE A 216 -16.76 -15.01 3.74
C PHE A 216 -15.73 -16.10 3.99
N LYS A 217 -16.18 -17.29 4.34
CA LYS A 217 -15.31 -18.44 4.53
C LYS A 217 -14.59 -18.81 3.22
N TYR A 218 -15.31 -18.88 2.10
CA TYR A 218 -14.70 -19.18 0.80
C TYR A 218 -13.78 -18.07 0.32
N LEU A 219 -14.15 -16.81 0.49
CA LEU A 219 -13.27 -15.67 0.18
C LEU A 219 -11.99 -15.71 1.01
N PHE A 220 -12.10 -15.96 2.31
CA PHE A 220 -10.93 -16.05 3.18
C PHE A 220 -10.00 -17.20 2.76
N ILE A 221 -10.55 -18.39 2.51
CA ILE A 221 -9.77 -19.54 2.04
C ILE A 221 -9.10 -19.22 0.70
N SER A 222 -9.82 -18.60 -0.23
CA SER A 222 -9.28 -18.21 -1.54
C SER A 222 -8.10 -17.24 -1.39
N VAL A 223 -8.24 -16.20 -0.57
CA VAL A 223 -7.15 -15.24 -0.31
C VAL A 223 -5.95 -15.94 0.32
N VAL A 224 -6.15 -16.81 1.30
CA VAL A 224 -5.06 -17.57 1.94
C VAL A 224 -4.33 -18.44 0.91
N ILE A 225 -5.06 -19.17 0.06
CA ILE A 225 -4.46 -20.02 -0.97
C ILE A 225 -3.66 -19.19 -1.97
N VAL A 226 -4.22 -18.09 -2.48
CA VAL A 226 -3.54 -17.22 -3.45
C VAL A 226 -2.26 -16.63 -2.84
N THR A 227 -2.34 -16.13 -1.61
CA THR A 227 -1.17 -15.58 -0.91
C THR A 227 -0.10 -16.65 -0.67
N PHE A 228 -0.50 -17.87 -0.32
CA PHE A 228 0.43 -18.96 -0.11
C PHE A 228 1.12 -19.41 -1.41
N VAL A 229 0.37 -19.49 -2.52
CA VAL A 229 0.93 -19.78 -3.84
C VAL A 229 1.90 -18.69 -4.26
N GLN A 230 1.55 -17.42 -4.07
CA GLN A 230 2.44 -16.30 -4.39
C GLN A 230 3.73 -16.35 -3.56
N LEU A 231 3.64 -16.65 -2.27
CA LEU A 231 4.81 -16.86 -1.40
C LEU A 231 5.75 -17.96 -1.91
N ILE A 232 5.18 -19.10 -2.35
CA ILE A 232 5.98 -20.21 -2.90
C ILE A 232 6.65 -19.79 -4.21
N VAL A 233 5.93 -19.09 -5.08
CA VAL A 233 6.47 -18.61 -6.36
C VAL A 233 7.61 -17.60 -6.11
N ASP A 234 7.40 -16.63 -5.25
CA ASP A 234 8.40 -15.61 -4.91
C ASP A 234 9.65 -16.27 -4.31
N PHE A 235 9.47 -17.21 -3.37
CA PHE A 235 10.58 -17.97 -2.77
C PHE A 235 11.32 -18.83 -3.79
N SER A 236 10.59 -19.49 -4.70
CA SER A 236 11.19 -20.34 -5.74
C SER A 236 11.97 -19.51 -6.76
N LEU A 237 11.43 -18.35 -7.16
CA LEU A 237 12.13 -17.44 -8.08
C LEU A 237 13.42 -16.89 -7.45
N MET A 238 13.39 -16.56 -6.17
CA MET A 238 14.57 -16.07 -5.44
C MET A 238 15.69 -17.13 -5.36
N ASN A 239 15.34 -18.42 -5.20
CA ASN A 239 16.33 -19.50 -5.15
C ASN A 239 16.89 -19.90 -6.52
N ILE A 240 16.30 -19.49 -7.64
CA ILE A 240 16.79 -19.78 -9.00
C ILE A 240 17.81 -18.72 -9.46
N VAL A 241 17.80 -17.54 -8.83
CA VAL A 241 18.66 -16.41 -9.20
C VAL A 241 20.05 -16.49 -8.53
N ASP A 242 20.24 -17.38 -7.55
CA ASP A 242 21.55 -17.76 -6.97
C ASP A 242 22.21 -18.85 -7.82
#